data_e15e0bdef7c3ca00176c880502bc3ec0
#
_entry.id   e15e0bdef7c3ca00176c880502bc3ec0
#
_cell.length_a   1.000
_cell.length_b   1.000
_cell.length_c   1.000
_cell.angle_alpha   90.00
_cell.angle_beta   90.00
_cell.angle_gamma   90.00
#
_symmetry.space_group_name_H-M   'P 1'
#
loop_
_entity.id
_entity.type
_entity.pdbx_description
1 polymer ?
#
loop_
_entity_poly.entity_id
_entity_poly.type
_entity_poly.pdbx_seq_one_letter_code
_entity_poly.pdbx_strand_id
1 'polypeptide(L)'
;MTNQNLSNLSTMSLGNSISPYVYTDEQLIALFQKGDEKAYVELVNRYRDRLMNFVFQYLGDMELAEDIVQDTMLKLYQKKHYYKPIAKFSTWIYTIAKNLAFTELRRKKSRKITVLSQMNSNEKDYEIPSDQPETGQEIQNEFALKLIQAAIQGLPDRFKTIIILRDIEELSYEEISSILDVPLGTVKSRINRARLQLQAELQDLKQKEGFY
;
A
#
# COMPACT_ATOMS: atom_id res chain seq x y z
N MET A 1 9.26 -56.10 -46.12
CA MET A 1 7.87 -56.16 -45.63
C MET A 1 7.89 -55.29 -44.36
N THR A 2 7.49 -54.11 -44.59
CA THR A 2 6.27 -53.42 -44.16
C THR A 2 6.27 -53.04 -42.69
N ASN A 3 6.41 -51.76 -42.53
CA ASN A 3 5.37 -50.78 -42.16
C ASN A 3 5.28 -50.43 -40.71
N GLN A 4 5.57 -49.17 -40.49
CA GLN A 4 4.60 -48.15 -40.01
C GLN A 4 4.25 -48.24 -38.55
N ASN A 5 4.67 -47.25 -37.79
CA ASN A 5 3.69 -46.29 -37.30
C ASN A 5 4.36 -45.03 -36.77
N LEU A 6 4.30 -44.01 -37.57
CA LEU A 6 4.28 -42.64 -37.16
C LEU A 6 2.93 -42.32 -36.55
N SER A 7 2.91 -41.60 -35.55
CA SER A 7 1.89 -40.69 -35.05
C SER A 7 1.62 -40.84 -33.56
N ASN A 8 2.10 -39.93 -32.80
CA ASN A 8 1.31 -39.05 -31.96
C ASN A 8 2.22 -38.15 -31.11
N LEU A 9 2.72 -37.13 -31.77
CA LEU A 9 3.16 -35.92 -31.07
C LEU A 9 1.90 -35.17 -30.62
N SER A 10 1.36 -35.60 -29.49
CA SER A 10 0.44 -34.76 -28.73
C SER A 10 1.27 -33.70 -28.03
N THR A 11 1.19 -32.52 -28.54
CA THR A 11 1.57 -31.26 -27.91
C THR A 11 0.89 -31.13 -26.56
N MET A 12 1.53 -31.63 -25.52
CA MET A 12 1.23 -31.18 -24.15
C MET A 12 1.86 -29.80 -23.99
N SER A 13 1.04 -28.77 -24.22
CA SER A 13 1.25 -27.44 -23.68
C SER A 13 1.29 -27.57 -22.16
N LEU A 14 2.48 -27.80 -21.62
CA LEU A 14 2.75 -27.64 -20.21
C LEU A 14 2.65 -26.14 -19.92
N GLY A 15 1.46 -25.72 -19.48
CA GLY A 15 1.29 -24.48 -18.77
C GLY A 15 2.21 -24.52 -17.55
N ASN A 16 3.39 -23.93 -17.66
CA ASN A 16 4.23 -23.67 -16.52
C ASN A 16 3.51 -22.67 -15.59
N SER A 17 2.72 -23.17 -14.69
CA SER A 17 2.34 -22.46 -13.48
C SER A 17 3.63 -22.34 -12.65
N ILE A 18 4.29 -21.21 -12.78
CA ILE A 18 5.43 -20.85 -11.93
C ILE A 18 4.90 -20.82 -10.50
N SER A 19 5.39 -21.74 -9.65
CA SER A 19 5.07 -21.72 -8.23
C SER A 19 5.43 -20.36 -7.65
N PRO A 20 4.54 -19.67 -6.92
CA PRO A 20 4.78 -18.29 -6.44
C PRO A 20 5.94 -18.15 -5.46
N TYR A 21 6.59 -19.24 -5.05
CA TYR A 21 7.65 -19.27 -4.04
C TYR A 21 9.07 -19.42 -4.60
N VAL A 22 9.24 -19.48 -5.91
CA VAL A 22 10.55 -19.83 -6.51
C VAL A 22 11.44 -18.61 -6.77
N TYR A 23 10.85 -17.43 -7.04
CA TYR A 23 11.63 -16.23 -7.41
C TYR A 23 11.52 -15.13 -6.38
N THR A 24 12.65 -14.44 -6.10
CA THR A 24 12.64 -13.19 -5.34
C THR A 24 12.06 -12.06 -6.19
N ASP A 25 11.65 -10.96 -5.56
CA ASP A 25 11.11 -9.81 -6.28
C ASP A 25 12.16 -9.20 -7.24
N GLU A 26 13.44 -9.23 -6.85
CA GLU A 26 14.57 -8.79 -7.68
C GLU A 26 14.77 -9.68 -8.92
N GLN A 27 14.53 -10.98 -8.76
CA GLN A 27 14.57 -11.93 -9.87
C GLN A 27 13.38 -11.72 -10.81
N LEU A 28 12.18 -11.50 -10.26
CA LEU A 28 10.98 -11.23 -11.05
C LEU A 28 11.12 -9.96 -11.87
N ILE A 29 11.56 -8.86 -11.27
CA ILE A 29 11.74 -7.61 -12.04
C ILE A 29 12.83 -7.77 -13.11
N ALA A 30 13.90 -8.53 -12.84
CA ALA A 30 14.93 -8.81 -13.85
C ALA A 30 14.40 -9.66 -15.03
N LEU A 31 13.51 -10.62 -14.77
CA LEU A 31 12.79 -11.38 -15.82
C LEU A 31 11.85 -10.48 -16.60
N PHE A 32 11.10 -9.63 -15.93
CA PHE A 32 10.20 -8.67 -16.56
C PHE A 32 10.96 -7.65 -17.43
N GLN A 33 12.13 -7.20 -17.01
CA GLN A 33 13.00 -6.33 -17.83
C GLN A 33 13.43 -7.01 -19.14
N LYS A 34 13.54 -8.35 -19.15
CA LYS A 34 13.85 -9.17 -20.34
C LYS A 34 12.62 -9.49 -21.19
N GLY A 35 11.42 -9.06 -20.77
CA GLY A 35 10.18 -9.24 -21.52
C GLY A 35 9.26 -10.36 -21.01
N ASP A 36 9.55 -10.97 -19.86
CA ASP A 36 8.66 -11.96 -19.25
C ASP A 36 7.46 -11.27 -18.57
N GLU A 37 6.32 -11.24 -19.26
CA GLU A 37 5.07 -10.67 -18.77
C GLU A 37 4.49 -11.45 -17.57
N LYS A 38 4.79 -12.75 -17.42
CA LYS A 38 4.33 -13.53 -16.27
C LYS A 38 4.99 -13.06 -14.98
N ALA A 39 6.26 -12.66 -15.07
CA ALA A 39 6.98 -12.07 -13.94
C ALA A 39 6.35 -10.74 -13.49
N TYR A 40 5.83 -9.92 -14.42
CA TYR A 40 5.06 -8.73 -14.08
C TYR A 40 3.76 -9.06 -13.37
N VAL A 41 2.98 -10.02 -13.88
CA VAL A 41 1.73 -10.46 -13.25
C VAL A 41 1.98 -10.94 -11.81
N GLU A 42 3.06 -11.69 -11.58
CA GLU A 42 3.44 -12.14 -10.25
C GLU A 42 3.79 -10.97 -9.32
N LEU A 43 4.55 -9.97 -9.79
CA LEU A 43 4.83 -8.76 -9.02
C LEU A 43 3.55 -7.99 -8.68
N VAL A 44 2.62 -7.86 -9.63
CA VAL A 44 1.31 -7.24 -9.40
C VAL A 44 0.56 -7.99 -8.30
N ASN A 45 0.47 -9.32 -8.37
CA ASN A 45 -0.22 -10.14 -7.38
C ASN A 45 0.37 -9.99 -5.97
N ARG A 46 1.70 -9.88 -5.84
CA ARG A 46 2.39 -9.71 -4.55
C ARG A 46 2.18 -8.33 -3.93
N TYR A 47 2.10 -7.30 -4.76
CA TYR A 47 2.15 -5.92 -4.27
C TYR A 47 0.83 -5.17 -4.32
N ARG A 48 -0.14 -5.60 -5.14
CA ARG A 48 -1.41 -4.90 -5.32
C ARG A 48 -2.12 -4.64 -3.99
N ASP A 49 -2.39 -5.69 -3.23
CA ASP A 49 -3.18 -5.57 -2.00
C ASP A 49 -2.40 -4.84 -0.89
N ARG A 50 -1.08 -5.05 -0.82
CA ARG A 50 -0.20 -4.33 0.10
C ARG A 50 -0.17 -2.84 -0.20
N LEU A 51 -0.02 -2.47 -1.47
CA LEU A 51 -0.05 -1.07 -1.89
C LEU A 51 -1.44 -0.46 -1.71
N MET A 52 -2.51 -1.23 -1.95
CA MET A 52 -3.88 -0.79 -1.68
C MET A 52 -4.03 -0.43 -0.21
N ASN A 53 -3.62 -1.33 0.69
CA ASN A 53 -3.66 -1.08 2.13
C ASN A 53 -2.82 0.16 2.50
N PHE A 54 -1.58 0.25 2.05
CA PHE A 54 -0.71 1.41 2.29
C PHE A 54 -1.35 2.73 1.86
N VAL A 55 -1.84 2.82 0.63
CA VAL A 55 -2.40 4.04 0.08
C VAL A 55 -3.72 4.39 0.75
N PHE A 56 -4.60 3.41 0.99
CA PHE A 56 -5.86 3.60 1.70
C PHE A 56 -5.62 4.10 3.14
N GLN A 57 -4.73 3.45 3.89
CA GLN A 57 -4.36 3.88 5.25
C GLN A 57 -3.81 5.31 5.27
N TYR A 58 -3.14 5.73 4.19
CA TYR A 58 -2.60 7.07 4.09
C TYR A 58 -3.63 8.14 3.70
N LEU A 59 -4.51 7.85 2.74
CA LEU A 59 -5.47 8.81 2.16
C LEU A 59 -6.85 8.77 2.81
N GLY A 60 -7.27 7.61 3.34
CA GLY A 60 -8.59 7.37 3.89
C GLY A 60 -9.71 7.33 2.83
N ASP A 61 -9.37 7.05 1.57
CA ASP A 61 -10.29 7.11 0.43
C ASP A 61 -9.98 5.92 -0.50
N MET A 62 -10.92 4.97 -0.62
CA MET A 62 -10.71 3.72 -1.33
C MET A 62 -10.64 3.89 -2.84
N GLU A 63 -11.53 4.71 -3.41
CA GLU A 63 -11.55 4.97 -4.85
C GLU A 63 -10.22 5.59 -5.30
N LEU A 64 -9.77 6.60 -4.55
CA LEU A 64 -8.49 7.23 -4.83
C LEU A 64 -7.30 6.30 -4.60
N ALA A 65 -7.40 5.37 -3.65
CA ALA A 65 -6.36 4.37 -3.43
C ALA A 65 -6.26 3.40 -4.62
N GLU A 66 -7.40 2.98 -5.19
CA GLU A 66 -7.43 2.15 -6.40
C GLU A 66 -6.75 2.84 -7.58
N ASP A 67 -7.08 4.10 -7.84
CA ASP A 67 -6.48 4.88 -8.92
C ASP A 67 -4.95 4.97 -8.75
N ILE A 68 -4.48 5.27 -7.55
CA ILE A 68 -3.05 5.39 -7.27
C ILE A 68 -2.32 4.05 -7.41
N VAL A 69 -2.94 2.96 -7.00
CA VAL A 69 -2.35 1.61 -7.16
C VAL A 69 -2.30 1.24 -8.64
N GLN A 70 -3.34 1.50 -9.42
CA GLN A 70 -3.33 1.30 -10.87
C GLN A 70 -2.22 2.13 -11.54
N ASP A 71 -2.10 3.40 -11.19
CA ASP A 71 -1.03 4.28 -11.68
C ASP A 71 0.37 3.78 -11.28
N THR A 72 0.50 3.22 -10.07
CA THR A 72 1.74 2.62 -9.59
C THR A 72 2.13 1.41 -10.44
N MET A 73 1.18 0.52 -10.73
CA MET A 73 1.41 -0.66 -11.58
C MET A 73 1.71 -0.27 -13.02
N LEU A 74 1.03 0.74 -13.55
CA LEU A 74 1.34 1.28 -14.87
C LEU A 74 2.75 1.87 -14.92
N LYS A 75 3.18 2.60 -13.88
CA LYS A 75 4.55 3.12 -13.78
C LYS A 75 5.59 2.02 -13.63
N LEU A 76 5.29 0.96 -12.88
CA LEU A 76 6.13 -0.24 -12.83
C LEU A 76 6.35 -0.81 -14.23
N TYR A 77 5.27 -0.99 -15.00
CA TYR A 77 5.33 -1.50 -16.37
C TYR A 77 6.18 -0.61 -17.30
N GLN A 78 5.87 0.68 -17.31
CA GLN A 78 6.53 1.66 -18.18
C GLN A 78 8.00 1.90 -17.83
N LYS A 79 8.31 1.85 -16.51
CA LYS A 79 9.61 2.25 -15.98
C LYS A 79 10.45 1.08 -15.48
N LYS A 80 10.12 -0.15 -15.84
CA LYS A 80 10.85 -1.35 -15.40
C LYS A 80 12.37 -1.26 -15.56
N HIS A 81 12.86 -0.67 -16.65
CA HIS A 81 14.29 -0.52 -16.93
C HIS A 81 15.01 0.53 -16.06
N TYR A 82 14.27 1.38 -15.32
CA TYR A 82 14.86 2.30 -14.35
C TYR A 82 15.19 1.65 -13.01
N TYR A 83 14.57 0.50 -12.72
CA TYR A 83 14.95 -0.25 -11.54
C TYR A 83 16.36 -0.80 -11.69
N LYS A 84 17.19 -0.57 -10.66
CA LYS A 84 18.53 -1.13 -10.52
C LYS A 84 18.62 -1.88 -9.20
N PRO A 85 19.32 -3.03 -9.12
CA PRO A 85 19.39 -3.86 -7.91
C PRO A 85 20.37 -3.26 -6.86
N ILE A 86 20.31 -1.95 -6.67
CA ILE A 86 21.05 -1.22 -5.62
C ILE A 86 20.24 -1.19 -4.32
N ALA A 87 18.91 -1.19 -4.45
CA ALA A 87 17.97 -1.25 -3.35
C ALA A 87 16.97 -2.38 -3.61
N LYS A 88 16.27 -2.81 -2.55
CA LYS A 88 15.20 -3.80 -2.68
C LYS A 88 14.09 -3.31 -3.61
N PHE A 89 13.46 -4.25 -4.31
CA PHE A 89 12.31 -3.93 -5.16
C PHE A 89 11.16 -3.29 -4.38
N SER A 90 10.90 -3.78 -3.14
CA SER A 90 9.92 -3.18 -2.22
C SER A 90 10.15 -1.68 -2.04
N THR A 91 11.38 -1.27 -1.75
CA THR A 91 11.75 0.15 -1.59
C THR A 91 11.39 0.99 -2.81
N TRP A 92 11.65 0.46 -4.00
CA TRP A 92 11.39 1.16 -5.26
C TRP A 92 9.90 1.32 -5.54
N ILE A 93 9.10 0.25 -5.40
CA ILE A 93 7.67 0.28 -5.68
C ILE A 93 6.91 1.14 -4.66
N TYR A 94 7.25 1.05 -3.35
CA TYR A 94 6.67 1.93 -2.33
C TYR A 94 7.06 3.39 -2.52
N THR A 95 8.25 3.68 -3.05
CA THR A 95 8.64 5.06 -3.41
C THR A 95 7.74 5.62 -4.51
N ILE A 96 7.40 4.82 -5.52
CA ILE A 96 6.48 5.24 -6.58
C ILE A 96 5.09 5.53 -6.00
N ALA A 97 4.53 4.59 -5.25
CA ALA A 97 3.20 4.71 -4.64
C ALA A 97 3.12 5.91 -3.69
N LYS A 98 4.12 6.07 -2.80
CA LYS A 98 4.21 7.22 -1.89
C LYS A 98 4.22 8.55 -2.65
N ASN A 99 5.01 8.67 -3.71
CA ASN A 99 5.11 9.92 -4.45
C ASN A 99 3.78 10.29 -5.14
N LEU A 100 3.05 9.30 -5.66
CA LEU A 100 1.71 9.50 -6.22
C LEU A 100 0.71 9.92 -5.13
N ALA A 101 0.65 9.19 -4.02
CA ALA A 101 -0.22 9.47 -2.90
C ALA A 101 0.03 10.88 -2.30
N PHE A 102 1.29 11.26 -2.13
CA PHE A 102 1.66 12.60 -1.64
C PHE A 102 1.25 13.71 -2.61
N THR A 103 1.39 13.46 -3.91
CA THR A 103 0.96 14.42 -4.92
C THR A 103 -0.54 14.65 -4.85
N GLU A 104 -1.32 13.58 -4.73
CA GLU A 104 -2.77 13.69 -4.65
C GLU A 104 -3.24 14.32 -3.34
N LEU A 105 -2.60 14.01 -2.21
CA LEU A 105 -2.90 14.67 -0.94
C LEU A 105 -2.66 16.19 -1.02
N ARG A 106 -1.56 16.63 -1.66
CA ARG A 106 -1.30 18.06 -1.87
C ARG A 106 -2.38 18.70 -2.74
N ARG A 107 -2.83 18.02 -3.79
CA ARG A 107 -3.92 18.48 -4.66
C ARG A 107 -5.23 18.63 -3.89
N LYS A 108 -5.60 17.62 -3.08
CA LYS A 108 -6.79 17.70 -2.22
C LYS A 108 -6.71 18.89 -1.25
N LYS A 109 -5.58 19.07 -0.56
CA LYS A 109 -5.37 20.19 0.36
C LYS A 109 -5.48 21.54 -0.36
N SER A 110 -4.87 21.70 -1.54
CA SER A 110 -4.95 22.92 -2.34
C SER A 110 -6.37 23.22 -2.79
N ARG A 111 -7.11 22.23 -3.30
CA ARG A 111 -8.54 22.39 -3.69
C ARG A 111 -9.40 22.80 -2.49
N LYS A 112 -9.22 22.16 -1.33
CA LYS A 112 -9.96 22.50 -0.11
C LYS A 112 -9.71 23.93 0.32
N ILE A 113 -8.48 24.44 0.26
CA ILE A 113 -8.13 25.84 0.57
C ILE A 113 -8.81 26.78 -0.42
N THR A 114 -8.79 26.47 -1.72
CA THR A 114 -9.45 27.30 -2.75
C THR A 114 -10.95 27.37 -2.57
N VAL A 115 -11.60 26.25 -2.25
CA VAL A 115 -13.05 26.19 -1.99
C VAL A 115 -13.41 26.95 -0.71
N LEU A 116 -12.63 26.77 0.37
CA LEU A 116 -12.85 27.50 1.63
C LEU A 116 -12.63 29.02 1.49
N SER A 117 -11.75 29.46 0.60
CA SER A 117 -11.59 30.90 0.29
C SER A 117 -12.75 31.47 -0.52
N GLN A 118 -13.55 30.61 -1.16
CA GLN A 118 -14.72 31.02 -1.96
C GLN A 118 -16.07 30.78 -1.26
N MET A 119 -16.08 29.99 -0.17
CA MET A 119 -17.31 29.66 0.58
C MET A 119 -17.10 29.94 2.08
N ASN A 120 -17.87 30.86 2.64
CA ASN A 120 -18.04 30.94 4.09
C ASN A 120 -18.71 29.64 4.58
N SER A 121 -18.00 28.99 5.48
CA SER A 121 -18.43 27.99 6.46
C SER A 121 -19.54 27.01 6.05
N ASN A 122 -19.20 25.75 5.88
CA ASN A 122 -19.95 24.61 6.43
C ASN A 122 -19.01 23.41 6.51
N GLU A 123 -18.64 23.04 7.71
CA GLU A 123 -18.00 21.77 8.03
C GLU A 123 -18.99 20.65 7.67
N LYS A 124 -18.58 19.75 6.80
CA LYS A 124 -19.27 18.47 6.63
C LYS A 124 -18.50 17.42 7.41
N ASP A 125 -19.09 16.99 8.50
CA ASP A 125 -18.76 15.75 9.20
C ASP A 125 -18.83 14.58 8.21
N TYR A 126 -17.82 13.75 8.26
CA TYR A 126 -17.73 12.52 7.46
C TYR A 126 -18.48 11.43 8.22
N GLU A 127 -19.70 11.13 7.82
CA GLU A 127 -20.45 9.98 8.33
C GLU A 127 -19.85 8.68 7.76
N ILE A 128 -19.47 7.78 8.66
CA ILE A 128 -19.02 6.42 8.32
C ILE A 128 -20.26 5.57 8.09
N PRO A 129 -20.44 4.93 6.92
CA PRO A 129 -21.56 4.03 6.70
C PRO A 129 -21.45 2.83 7.66
N SER A 130 -22.49 2.60 8.45
CA SER A 130 -22.60 1.42 9.30
C SER A 130 -23.29 0.31 8.52
N ASP A 131 -22.54 -0.74 8.15
CA ASP A 131 -23.12 -2.01 7.75
C ASP A 131 -23.48 -2.83 9.00
N GLN A 132 -24.56 -3.61 8.90
CA GLN A 132 -25.17 -4.30 10.02
C GLN A 132 -24.32 -5.48 10.53
N PRO A 133 -24.33 -5.76 11.85
CA PRO A 133 -23.34 -6.65 12.47
C PRO A 133 -23.75 -8.11 12.48
N GLU A 134 -22.83 -8.97 12.12
CA GLU A 134 -22.85 -10.40 12.39
C GLU A 134 -21.94 -10.69 13.59
N THR A 135 -22.50 -11.31 14.64
CA THR A 135 -21.87 -11.85 15.88
C THR A 135 -20.97 -10.89 16.73
N GLY A 136 -21.11 -10.98 18.06
CA GLY A 136 -20.51 -10.02 19.03
C GLY A 136 -18.99 -9.91 19.02
N GLN A 137 -18.25 -10.90 18.53
CA GLN A 137 -16.78 -10.90 18.48
C GLN A 137 -16.24 -10.25 17.19
N GLU A 138 -16.97 -10.39 16.09
CA GLU A 138 -16.68 -9.73 14.82
C GLU A 138 -16.94 -8.22 14.92
N ILE A 139 -18.01 -7.82 15.62
CA ILE A 139 -18.34 -6.41 15.92
C ILE A 139 -17.20 -5.73 16.69
N GLN A 140 -16.65 -6.40 17.72
CA GLN A 140 -15.56 -5.83 18.51
C GLN A 140 -14.27 -5.66 17.69
N ASN A 141 -13.98 -6.61 16.80
CA ASN A 141 -12.81 -6.54 15.92
C ASN A 141 -12.97 -5.44 14.86
N GLU A 142 -14.14 -5.33 14.23
CA GLU A 142 -14.43 -4.30 13.25
C GLU A 142 -14.38 -2.90 13.87
N PHE A 143 -14.95 -2.75 15.06
CA PHE A 143 -14.90 -1.51 15.82
C PHE A 143 -13.45 -1.14 16.20
N ALA A 144 -12.64 -2.10 16.68
CA ALA A 144 -11.24 -1.87 16.97
C ALA A 144 -10.44 -1.42 15.73
N LEU A 145 -10.72 -2.03 14.57
CA LEU A 145 -10.10 -1.63 13.31
C LEU A 145 -10.49 -0.20 12.90
N LYS A 146 -11.76 0.18 13.06
CA LYS A 146 -12.24 1.55 12.80
C LYS A 146 -11.56 2.58 13.72
N LEU A 147 -11.40 2.25 15.01
CA LEU A 147 -10.69 3.12 15.96
C LEU A 147 -9.21 3.30 15.58
N ILE A 148 -8.53 2.21 15.23
CA ILE A 148 -7.13 2.27 14.79
C ILE A 148 -7.00 3.11 13.53
N GLN A 149 -7.90 2.92 12.56
CA GLN A 149 -7.93 3.69 11.33
C GLN A 149 -8.14 5.18 11.61
N ALA A 150 -9.10 5.53 12.45
CA ALA A 150 -9.37 6.92 12.86
C ALA A 150 -8.16 7.55 13.55
N ALA A 151 -7.51 6.82 14.46
CA ALA A 151 -6.31 7.28 15.17
C ALA A 151 -5.14 7.51 14.19
N ILE A 152 -4.93 6.62 13.21
CA ILE A 152 -3.91 6.80 12.17
C ILE A 152 -4.24 8.03 11.31
N GLN A 153 -5.50 8.24 10.94
CA GLN A 153 -5.93 9.40 10.17
C GLN A 153 -5.73 10.72 10.94
N GLY A 154 -5.85 10.72 12.26
CA GLY A 154 -5.57 11.87 13.13
C GLY A 154 -4.09 12.28 13.22
N LEU A 155 -3.17 11.37 12.90
CA LEU A 155 -1.74 11.67 12.96
C LEU A 155 -1.30 12.69 11.90
N PRO A 156 -0.35 13.58 12.22
CA PRO A 156 0.35 14.38 11.22
C PRO A 156 0.99 13.51 10.12
N ASP A 157 0.95 13.94 8.87
CA ASP A 157 1.39 13.17 7.70
C ASP A 157 2.76 12.49 7.88
N ARG A 158 3.72 13.21 8.50
CA ARG A 158 5.08 12.68 8.77
C ARG A 158 5.12 11.50 9.74
N PHE A 159 4.14 11.39 10.64
CA PHE A 159 3.99 10.28 11.59
C PHE A 159 3.09 9.19 11.05
N LYS A 160 2.01 9.56 10.38
CA LYS A 160 1.12 8.65 9.68
C LYS A 160 1.90 7.74 8.72
N THR A 161 2.63 8.34 7.78
CA THR A 161 3.38 7.58 6.78
C THR A 161 4.36 6.58 7.40
N ILE A 162 5.09 7.01 8.45
CA ILE A 162 6.13 6.15 9.02
C ILE A 162 5.54 4.98 9.82
N ILE A 163 4.40 5.18 10.50
CA ILE A 163 3.67 4.12 11.19
C ILE A 163 3.13 3.10 10.18
N ILE A 164 2.50 3.55 9.11
CA ILE A 164 1.98 2.64 8.07
C ILE A 164 3.12 1.80 7.49
N LEU A 165 4.23 2.42 7.08
CA LEU A 165 5.36 1.69 6.50
C LEU A 165 6.03 0.73 7.48
N ARG A 166 6.09 1.07 8.79
CA ARG A 166 6.77 0.25 9.78
C ARG A 166 5.87 -0.80 10.42
N ASP A 167 4.69 -0.40 10.92
CA ASP A 167 3.89 -1.23 11.82
C ASP A 167 2.78 -1.98 11.04
N ILE A 168 2.42 -1.54 9.83
CA ILE A 168 1.44 -2.20 8.97
C ILE A 168 2.14 -2.97 7.84
N GLU A 169 3.07 -2.32 7.11
CA GLU A 169 3.77 -2.93 5.98
C GLU A 169 5.07 -3.67 6.38
N GLU A 170 5.46 -3.59 7.65
CA GLU A 170 6.60 -4.29 8.26
C GLU A 170 7.96 -4.02 7.61
N LEU A 171 8.10 -2.88 6.94
CA LEU A 171 9.35 -2.53 6.27
C LEU A 171 10.47 -2.25 7.29
N SER A 172 11.70 -2.55 6.91
CA SER A 172 12.88 -2.26 7.72
C SER A 172 13.14 -0.75 7.85
N TYR A 173 13.90 -0.33 8.83
CA TYR A 173 14.24 1.08 9.04
C TYR A 173 15.07 1.64 7.86
N GLU A 174 15.90 0.80 7.25
CA GLU A 174 16.70 1.11 6.08
C GLU A 174 15.84 1.33 4.84
N GLU A 175 14.83 0.47 4.63
CA GLU A 175 13.86 0.63 3.55
C GLU A 175 13.06 1.92 3.73
N ILE A 176 12.55 2.17 4.94
CA ILE A 176 11.80 3.39 5.28
C ILE A 176 12.67 4.63 5.10
N SER A 177 13.94 4.59 5.52
CA SER A 177 14.90 5.66 5.32
C SER A 177 15.03 6.01 3.83
N SER A 178 15.17 4.99 2.99
CA SER A 178 15.27 5.13 1.53
C SER A 178 13.96 5.62 0.89
N ILE A 179 12.79 5.08 1.31
CA ILE A 179 11.48 5.46 0.78
C ILE A 179 11.16 6.92 1.11
N LEU A 180 11.46 7.35 2.34
CA LEU A 180 11.13 8.70 2.83
C LEU A 180 12.21 9.74 2.55
N ASP A 181 13.38 9.29 2.11
CA ASP A 181 14.59 10.12 1.90
C ASP A 181 14.95 10.91 3.17
N VAL A 182 15.09 10.18 4.30
CA VAL A 182 15.47 10.76 5.59
C VAL A 182 16.52 9.88 6.29
N PRO A 183 17.43 10.46 7.10
CA PRO A 183 18.43 9.67 7.82
C PRO A 183 17.82 8.62 8.73
N LEU A 184 18.50 7.47 8.91
CA LEU A 184 18.07 6.36 9.75
C LEU A 184 17.76 6.78 11.21
N GLY A 185 18.55 7.68 11.76
CA GLY A 185 18.30 8.27 13.10
C GLY A 185 16.96 9.03 13.16
N THR A 186 16.61 9.71 12.06
CA THR A 186 15.32 10.40 11.92
C THR A 186 14.16 9.39 11.84
N VAL A 187 14.33 8.27 11.13
CA VAL A 187 13.34 7.18 11.08
C VAL A 187 13.08 6.67 12.49
N LYS A 188 14.12 6.28 13.24
CA LYS A 188 14.00 5.77 14.63
C LYS A 188 13.27 6.75 15.54
N SER A 189 13.68 8.02 15.53
CA SER A 189 13.08 9.04 16.40
C SER A 189 11.62 9.35 16.02
N ARG A 190 11.29 9.36 14.71
CA ARG A 190 9.93 9.58 14.24
C ARG A 190 9.02 8.40 14.57
N ILE A 191 9.47 7.15 14.46
CA ILE A 191 8.68 5.96 14.85
C ILE A 191 8.31 6.05 16.33
N ASN A 192 9.27 6.32 17.21
CA ASN A 192 9.00 6.41 18.65
C ASN A 192 7.98 7.51 18.96
N ARG A 193 8.14 8.71 18.39
CA ARG A 193 7.18 9.80 18.59
C ARG A 193 5.81 9.50 18.00
N ALA A 194 5.77 8.87 16.82
CA ALA A 194 4.53 8.51 16.15
C ALA A 194 3.74 7.48 16.97
N ARG A 195 4.41 6.48 17.56
CA ARG A 195 3.76 5.49 18.44
C ARG A 195 3.18 6.11 19.71
N LEU A 196 3.92 7.03 20.36
CA LEU A 196 3.41 7.77 21.50
C LEU A 196 2.19 8.61 21.16
N GLN A 197 2.21 9.29 20.00
CA GLN A 197 1.09 10.09 19.55
C GLN A 197 -0.11 9.20 19.15
N LEU A 198 0.12 8.08 18.47
CA LEU A 198 -0.92 7.11 18.14
C LEU A 198 -1.58 6.54 19.40
N GLN A 199 -0.79 6.24 20.43
CA GLN A 199 -1.31 5.78 21.72
C GLN A 199 -2.22 6.83 22.37
N ALA A 200 -1.84 8.11 22.35
CA ALA A 200 -2.66 9.19 22.88
C ALA A 200 -3.98 9.34 22.10
N GLU A 201 -3.93 9.35 20.77
CA GLU A 201 -5.13 9.42 19.90
C GLU A 201 -6.08 8.24 20.16
N LEU A 202 -5.55 7.02 20.30
CA LEU A 202 -6.35 5.83 20.63
C LEU A 202 -7.01 5.93 22.00
N GLN A 203 -6.33 6.48 23.00
CA GLN A 203 -6.90 6.70 24.33
C GLN A 203 -8.03 7.73 24.28
N ASP A 204 -7.83 8.85 23.61
CA ASP A 204 -8.83 9.90 23.44
C ASP A 204 -10.08 9.39 22.70
N LEU A 205 -9.90 8.61 21.65
CA LEU A 205 -11.01 8.00 20.91
C LEU A 205 -11.78 7.00 21.76
N LYS A 206 -11.09 6.13 22.52
CA LYS A 206 -11.74 5.18 23.45
C LYS A 206 -12.57 5.88 24.50
N GLN A 207 -12.08 6.99 25.05
CA GLN A 207 -12.82 7.78 26.06
C GLN A 207 -14.08 8.44 25.47
N LYS A 208 -13.99 8.96 24.24
CA LYS A 208 -15.12 9.57 23.54
C LYS A 208 -16.24 8.57 23.20
N GLU A 209 -15.86 7.36 22.89
CA GLU A 209 -16.79 6.26 22.54
C GLU A 209 -17.31 5.48 23.77
N GLY A 210 -16.90 5.87 25.01
CA GLY A 210 -17.41 5.26 26.24
C GLY A 210 -16.84 3.88 26.59
N PHE A 211 -15.70 3.50 26.04
CA PHE A 211 -14.99 2.27 26.37
C PHE A 211 -14.02 2.49 27.54
N TYR A 212 -14.39 1.99 28.71
CA TYR A 212 -13.55 1.92 29.90
C TYR A 212 -12.87 0.56 30.04
#